data_41596918a135475da2ccc775ecaa71ea
#
_entry.id   41596918a135475da2ccc775ecaa71ea
#
_cell.length_a   1.000
_cell.length_b   1.000
_cell.length_c   1.000
_cell.angle_alpha   90.00
_cell.angle_beta   90.00
_cell.angle_gamma   90.00
#
_symmetry.space_group_name_H-M   'P 1'
#
loop_
_entity.id
_entity.type
_entity.pdbx_description
1 polymer ?
#
loop_
_entity_poly.entity_id
_entity_poly.type
_entity_poly.pdbx_seq_one_letter_code
_entity_poly.pdbx_strand_id
1 'polypeptide(L)'
;EEGSSEFLGELYSQAFEIYPLFRNEGKRLLKDFVNSKIPKLKKISDKKLLSQMQMFQKIFLKKFLGFKSKNKEIIKEIEALQKETLKELKKQKWVNCHTDFEYRNIMVSGIDELGLDCSLIDFQDTCIGPEGIDLAGISVVHSEDFKFHHRLSVENRKKITWGGIQRNMRILGTLVNLYLQQNRSFRLIDLPNILSNLIYLIPNKYSNLKTFLTTNIQKDLDAKVSSIIGNPLTTNQAMVLAAGYGKRMMPLTKKTPKPLLKVGDETLLDIHLNKLLDAGFDDIFVNVSYLGDKIKKHVKKNYINDITIIEEKTPLGTGGALVNASKHFRNNDWILVINADIYCNIDFMRLRSELKKAILYYSNKKIKAFLVAVNNPSHNEKGDFYVDIIPRPHYSRYADHHLGLLRAALPTLNEMDAFREDDTFTWSGISFIHGSVFDDFKVNIKSPFDSWSKIIKPLIQQRKVAAFCDGCKWIDVGTPNRLKLANEM
;
A
#
# COMPACT_ATOMS: atom_id res chain seq x y z
N GLU A 1 -19.32 22.28 -5.75
CA GLU A 1 -18.12 21.85 -6.51
C GLU A 1 -16.83 22.55 -6.04
N GLU A 2 -16.88 23.70 -5.35
CA GLU A 2 -15.71 24.39 -4.80
C GLU A 2 -15.14 23.75 -3.50
N GLY A 3 -15.91 22.95 -2.80
CA GLY A 3 -15.48 22.29 -1.55
C GLY A 3 -14.71 20.96 -1.69
N SER A 4 -14.54 20.43 -2.90
CA SER A 4 -14.04 19.04 -3.05
C SER A 4 -12.52 18.91 -2.97
N SER A 5 -11.73 19.93 -3.33
CA SER A 5 -10.26 19.84 -3.31
C SER A 5 -9.67 20.17 -1.94
N GLU A 6 -10.21 21.16 -1.25
CA GLU A 6 -9.88 21.51 0.14
C GLU A 6 -10.26 20.36 1.07
N PHE A 7 -11.43 19.79 0.87
CA PHE A 7 -11.94 18.61 1.56
C PHE A 7 -11.03 17.38 1.38
N LEU A 8 -10.52 17.14 0.18
CA LEU A 8 -9.59 16.04 -0.09
C LEU A 8 -8.23 16.27 0.58
N GLY A 9 -7.72 17.50 0.57
CA GLY A 9 -6.48 17.86 1.26
C GLY A 9 -6.56 17.69 2.77
N GLU A 10 -7.67 18.09 3.38
CA GLU A 10 -7.93 17.87 4.82
C GLU A 10 -8.11 16.39 5.16
N LEU A 11 -8.80 15.62 4.31
CA LEU A 11 -8.91 14.16 4.46
C LEU A 11 -7.54 13.47 4.47
N TYR A 12 -6.57 13.95 3.69
CA TYR A 12 -5.23 13.38 3.65
C TYR A 12 -4.39 13.74 4.88
N SER A 13 -4.48 14.97 5.37
CA SER A 13 -3.76 15.39 6.58
C SER A 13 -4.27 14.71 7.84
N GLN A 14 -5.54 14.27 7.83
CA GLN A 14 -6.25 13.65 8.94
C GLN A 14 -6.41 12.12 8.81
N ALA A 15 -5.83 11.47 7.81
CA ALA A 15 -6.07 10.05 7.53
C ALA A 15 -5.84 9.12 8.74
N PHE A 16 -4.90 9.46 9.63
CA PHE A 16 -4.67 8.74 10.89
C PHE A 16 -5.75 9.01 11.95
N GLU A 17 -6.35 10.19 11.95
CA GLU A 17 -7.43 10.54 12.88
C GLU A 17 -8.79 10.08 12.34
N ILE A 18 -8.94 10.01 11.02
CA ILE A 18 -10.18 9.64 10.34
C ILE A 18 -10.42 8.12 10.38
N TYR A 19 -9.40 7.27 10.42
CA TYR A 19 -9.59 5.81 10.43
C TYR A 19 -10.46 5.31 11.59
N PRO A 20 -10.29 5.77 12.85
CA PRO A 20 -11.21 5.43 13.92
C PRO A 20 -12.64 5.95 13.69
N LEU A 21 -12.80 7.15 13.13
CA LEU A 21 -14.09 7.73 12.78
C LEU A 21 -14.76 6.91 11.67
N PHE A 22 -14.04 6.61 10.60
CA PHE A 22 -14.52 5.78 9.51
C PHE A 22 -14.94 4.38 9.96
N ARG A 23 -14.19 3.79 10.88
CA ARG A 23 -14.52 2.50 11.50
C ARG A 23 -15.80 2.57 12.35
N ASN A 24 -15.98 3.63 13.10
CA ASN A 24 -17.19 3.84 13.89
C ASN A 24 -18.41 4.08 13.00
N GLU A 25 -18.22 4.86 11.93
CA GLU A 25 -19.24 5.12 10.95
C GLU A 25 -19.63 3.86 10.16
N GLY A 26 -18.68 3.02 9.77
CA GLY A 26 -18.96 1.72 9.19
C GLY A 26 -19.82 0.82 10.09
N LYS A 27 -19.58 0.86 11.41
CA LYS A 27 -20.43 0.13 12.38
C LYS A 27 -21.83 0.74 12.49
N ARG A 28 -21.94 2.07 12.45
CA ARG A 28 -23.23 2.78 12.45
C ARG A 28 -24.02 2.40 11.20
N LEU A 29 -23.42 2.53 10.02
CA LEU A 29 -24.04 2.17 8.75
C LEU A 29 -24.51 0.71 8.72
N LEU A 30 -23.69 -0.22 9.25
CA LEU A 30 -24.12 -1.62 9.34
C LEU A 30 -25.34 -1.77 10.24
N LYS A 31 -25.36 -1.11 11.41
CA LYS A 31 -26.50 -1.15 12.33
C LYS A 31 -27.75 -0.58 11.68
N ASP A 32 -27.64 0.54 10.99
CA ASP A 32 -28.76 1.19 10.30
C ASP A 32 -29.27 0.32 9.16
N PHE A 33 -28.36 -0.26 8.37
CA PHE A 33 -28.70 -1.17 7.28
C PHE A 33 -29.42 -2.42 7.78
N VAL A 34 -28.93 -3.06 8.84
CA VAL A 34 -29.54 -4.24 9.46
C VAL A 34 -30.97 -3.95 9.92
N ASN A 35 -31.23 -2.74 10.44
CA ASN A 35 -32.53 -2.34 10.96
C ASN A 35 -33.45 -1.68 9.92
N SER A 36 -32.95 -1.43 8.71
CA SER A 36 -33.73 -0.79 7.65
C SER A 36 -34.87 -1.67 7.16
N LYS A 37 -35.99 -1.06 6.74
CA LYS A 37 -37.11 -1.76 6.12
C LYS A 37 -36.92 -1.82 4.61
N ILE A 38 -36.27 -2.88 4.13
CA ILE A 38 -36.07 -3.11 2.69
C ILE A 38 -37.13 -4.09 2.21
N PRO A 39 -38.07 -3.68 1.34
CA PRO A 39 -39.16 -4.58 0.90
C PRO A 39 -38.63 -5.68 -0.02
N LYS A 40 -39.22 -6.86 0.09
CA LYS A 40 -39.06 -8.02 -0.82
C LYS A 40 -37.64 -8.63 -0.89
N LEU A 41 -36.78 -8.46 0.14
CA LEU A 41 -35.50 -9.17 0.19
C LEU A 41 -35.73 -10.70 0.27
N LYS A 42 -34.99 -11.42 -0.58
CA LYS A 42 -35.01 -12.89 -0.57
C LYS A 42 -34.01 -13.41 0.46
N LYS A 43 -34.41 -14.48 1.15
CA LYS A 43 -33.51 -15.21 2.05
C LYS A 43 -32.45 -15.97 1.24
N ILE A 44 -31.14 -15.81 1.59
CA ILE A 44 -30.10 -16.60 0.98
C ILE A 44 -30.27 -18.09 1.34
N SER A 45 -30.14 -18.96 0.35
CA SER A 45 -30.31 -20.40 0.59
C SER A 45 -29.04 -21.06 1.12
N ASP A 46 -29.18 -22.14 1.88
CA ASP A 46 -28.08 -22.99 2.32
C ASP A 46 -27.23 -23.47 1.14
N LYS A 47 -27.88 -23.81 0.02
CA LYS A 47 -27.25 -24.23 -1.23
C LYS A 47 -26.35 -23.12 -1.80
N LYS A 48 -26.81 -21.86 -1.77
CA LYS A 48 -26.04 -20.71 -2.23
C LYS A 48 -24.82 -20.48 -1.34
N LEU A 49 -24.99 -20.45 -0.02
CA LEU A 49 -23.90 -20.30 0.95
C LEU A 49 -22.84 -21.40 0.80
N LEU A 50 -23.26 -22.65 0.68
CA LEU A 50 -22.35 -23.78 0.50
C LEU A 50 -21.62 -23.68 -0.86
N SER A 51 -22.34 -23.36 -1.94
CA SER A 51 -21.73 -23.22 -3.27
C SER A 51 -20.68 -22.12 -3.30
N GLN A 52 -20.89 -21.01 -2.60
CA GLN A 52 -19.94 -19.93 -2.46
C GLN A 52 -18.65 -20.39 -1.74
N MET A 53 -18.77 -21.13 -0.63
CA MET A 53 -17.61 -21.70 0.06
C MET A 53 -16.86 -22.74 -0.78
N GLN A 54 -17.58 -23.54 -1.58
CA GLN A 54 -16.99 -24.54 -2.48
C GLN A 54 -16.12 -23.92 -3.58
N MET A 55 -16.28 -22.62 -3.89
CA MET A 55 -15.41 -21.92 -4.82
C MET A 55 -13.94 -21.93 -4.34
N PHE A 56 -13.70 -21.90 -3.04
CA PHE A 56 -12.35 -22.05 -2.46
C PHE A 56 -11.67 -23.33 -2.95
N GLN A 57 -12.34 -24.47 -2.82
CA GLN A 57 -11.77 -25.76 -3.24
C GLN A 57 -11.71 -25.90 -4.77
N LYS A 58 -12.83 -25.58 -5.46
CA LYS A 58 -12.98 -25.84 -6.90
C LYS A 58 -12.19 -24.85 -7.76
N ILE A 59 -12.19 -23.57 -7.39
CA ILE A 59 -11.62 -22.51 -8.19
C ILE A 59 -10.24 -22.13 -7.67
N PHE A 60 -10.14 -21.73 -6.38
CA PHE A 60 -8.88 -21.25 -5.82
C PHE A 60 -7.83 -22.36 -5.69
N LEU A 61 -8.14 -23.44 -4.97
CA LEU A 61 -7.14 -24.51 -4.78
C LEU A 61 -6.90 -25.29 -6.08
N LYS A 62 -7.97 -25.79 -6.74
CA LYS A 62 -7.82 -26.70 -7.86
C LYS A 62 -7.47 -26.01 -9.18
N LYS A 63 -8.28 -25.02 -9.62
CA LYS A 63 -8.04 -24.39 -10.94
C LYS A 63 -6.88 -23.41 -10.93
N PHE A 64 -6.71 -22.62 -9.87
CA PHE A 64 -5.70 -21.58 -9.83
C PHE A 64 -4.34 -22.11 -9.35
N LEU A 65 -4.30 -22.76 -8.19
CA LEU A 65 -3.05 -23.29 -7.63
C LEU A 65 -2.68 -24.68 -8.16
N GLY A 66 -3.55 -25.34 -8.93
CA GLY A 66 -3.26 -26.64 -9.50
C GLY A 66 -3.23 -27.79 -8.47
N PHE A 67 -3.84 -27.58 -7.30
CA PHE A 67 -3.88 -28.57 -6.24
C PHE A 67 -4.52 -29.87 -6.71
N LYS A 68 -3.71 -30.92 -6.81
CA LYS A 68 -4.18 -32.28 -7.14
C LYS A 68 -4.46 -33.02 -5.85
N SER A 69 -5.71 -33.42 -5.64
CA SER A 69 -6.23 -33.98 -4.41
C SER A 69 -5.73 -35.40 -4.11
N LYS A 70 -4.42 -35.58 -3.93
CA LYS A 70 -3.86 -36.83 -3.41
C LYS A 70 -4.10 -36.97 -1.89
N ASN A 71 -4.26 -35.84 -1.19
CA ASN A 71 -4.48 -35.84 0.26
C ASN A 71 -6.00 -35.81 0.56
N LYS A 72 -6.59 -37.00 0.65
CA LYS A 72 -8.03 -37.20 0.95
C LYS A 72 -8.43 -36.61 2.32
N GLU A 73 -7.50 -36.55 3.26
CA GLU A 73 -7.73 -36.06 4.62
C GLU A 73 -7.98 -34.54 4.63
N ILE A 74 -7.14 -33.79 3.96
CA ILE A 74 -7.30 -32.33 3.83
C ILE A 74 -8.64 -31.99 3.17
N ILE A 75 -9.03 -32.72 2.14
CA ILE A 75 -10.33 -32.53 1.48
C ILE A 75 -11.48 -32.77 2.45
N LYS A 76 -11.42 -33.85 3.24
CA LYS A 76 -12.44 -34.15 4.26
C LYS A 76 -12.50 -33.03 5.32
N GLU A 77 -11.35 -32.49 5.76
CA GLU A 77 -11.34 -31.37 6.69
C GLU A 77 -11.95 -30.08 6.08
N ILE A 78 -11.68 -29.76 4.80
CA ILE A 78 -12.30 -28.63 4.11
C ILE A 78 -13.83 -28.81 4.05
N GLU A 79 -14.30 -29.99 3.67
CA GLU A 79 -15.75 -30.28 3.58
C GLU A 79 -16.41 -30.24 4.96
N ALA A 80 -15.73 -30.76 5.97
CA ALA A 80 -16.21 -30.72 7.35
C ALA A 80 -16.29 -29.27 7.86
N LEU A 81 -15.28 -28.45 7.60
CA LEU A 81 -15.27 -27.04 7.94
C LEU A 81 -16.42 -26.29 7.24
N GLN A 82 -16.66 -26.54 5.95
CA GLN A 82 -17.75 -25.91 5.20
C GLN A 82 -19.13 -26.28 5.78
N LYS A 83 -19.33 -27.56 6.11
CA LYS A 83 -20.59 -28.04 6.73
C LYS A 83 -20.80 -27.43 8.12
N GLU A 84 -19.73 -27.35 8.92
CA GLU A 84 -19.81 -26.74 10.23
C GLU A 84 -20.07 -25.24 10.15
N THR A 85 -19.36 -24.55 9.23
CA THR A 85 -19.60 -23.12 8.99
C THR A 85 -21.07 -22.87 8.65
N LEU A 86 -21.64 -23.63 7.74
CA LEU A 86 -23.06 -23.52 7.41
C LEU A 86 -23.97 -23.76 8.63
N LYS A 87 -23.66 -24.79 9.44
CA LYS A 87 -24.42 -25.10 10.66
C LYS A 87 -24.38 -23.93 11.66
N GLU A 88 -23.21 -23.31 11.86
CA GLU A 88 -23.04 -22.22 12.81
C GLU A 88 -23.64 -20.90 12.28
N LEU A 89 -23.58 -20.63 10.98
CA LEU A 89 -24.27 -19.51 10.36
C LEU A 89 -25.80 -19.60 10.51
N LYS A 90 -26.37 -20.78 10.42
CA LYS A 90 -27.83 -21.00 10.62
C LYS A 90 -28.29 -20.68 12.03
N LYS A 91 -27.43 -20.74 13.02
CA LYS A 91 -27.74 -20.40 14.41
C LYS A 91 -27.72 -18.90 14.68
N GLN A 92 -27.13 -18.11 13.79
CA GLN A 92 -27.05 -16.67 13.93
C GLN A 92 -28.38 -16.00 13.64
N LYS A 93 -28.54 -14.77 14.08
CA LYS A 93 -29.66 -13.93 13.68
C LYS A 93 -29.59 -13.67 12.17
N TRP A 94 -30.75 -13.80 11.50
CA TRP A 94 -30.90 -13.51 10.08
C TRP A 94 -31.45 -12.09 9.94
N VAL A 95 -30.69 -11.26 9.23
CA VAL A 95 -30.89 -9.82 9.11
C VAL A 95 -30.77 -9.38 7.65
N ASN A 96 -31.06 -8.13 7.37
CA ASN A 96 -30.64 -7.56 6.09
C ASN A 96 -29.11 -7.71 5.99
N CYS A 97 -28.68 -8.41 4.98
CA CYS A 97 -27.29 -8.73 4.73
C CYS A 97 -26.90 -8.17 3.37
N HIS A 98 -25.92 -7.29 3.35
CA HIS A 98 -25.37 -6.72 2.14
C HIS A 98 -24.55 -7.74 1.36
N THR A 99 -24.01 -8.73 2.07
CA THR A 99 -23.10 -9.79 1.61
C THR A 99 -21.72 -9.32 1.19
N ASP A 100 -21.58 -8.08 0.77
CA ASP A 100 -20.32 -7.43 0.41
C ASP A 100 -20.08 -6.15 1.22
N PHE A 101 -20.50 -6.17 2.50
CA PHE A 101 -20.28 -5.05 3.40
C PHE A 101 -18.79 -4.96 3.73
N GLU A 102 -18.13 -3.97 3.17
CA GLU A 102 -16.71 -3.67 3.38
C GLU A 102 -16.44 -2.19 3.15
N TYR A 103 -15.33 -1.68 3.65
CA TYR A 103 -14.99 -0.25 3.56
C TYR A 103 -14.98 0.31 2.12
N ARG A 104 -14.72 -0.53 1.13
CA ARG A 104 -14.77 -0.14 -0.30
C ARG A 104 -16.17 0.19 -0.82
N ASN A 105 -17.17 -0.28 -0.13
CA ASN A 105 -18.58 -0.02 -0.45
C ASN A 105 -19.19 1.05 0.45
N ILE A 106 -18.34 1.80 1.19
CA ILE A 106 -18.74 2.96 1.97
C ILE A 106 -18.16 4.21 1.28
N MET A 107 -19.04 5.09 0.86
CA MET A 107 -18.70 6.40 0.28
C MET A 107 -18.72 7.45 1.37
N VAL A 108 -17.69 8.27 1.44
CA VAL A 108 -17.64 9.47 2.27
C VAL A 108 -18.14 10.64 1.42
N SER A 109 -19.19 11.31 1.85
CA SER A 109 -19.80 12.46 1.17
C SER A 109 -19.44 13.79 1.81
N GLY A 110 -19.02 13.78 3.07
CA GLY A 110 -18.63 14.97 3.80
C GLY A 110 -17.99 14.69 5.13
N ILE A 111 -17.36 15.70 5.71
CA ILE A 111 -16.93 15.77 7.11
C ILE A 111 -17.53 17.03 7.69
N ASP A 112 -18.18 16.93 8.82
CA ASP A 112 -18.67 18.06 9.61
C ASP A 112 -18.20 17.95 11.06
N GLU A 113 -18.58 18.92 11.90
CA GLU A 113 -18.24 18.95 13.32
C GLU A 113 -18.77 17.71 14.09
N LEU A 114 -19.73 16.98 13.53
CA LEU A 114 -20.36 15.80 14.12
C LEU A 114 -19.71 14.49 13.67
N GLY A 115 -18.87 14.52 12.61
CA GLY A 115 -18.15 13.34 12.11
C GLY A 115 -18.17 13.18 10.60
N LEU A 116 -18.02 11.93 10.14
CA LEU A 116 -18.05 11.57 8.71
C LEU A 116 -19.48 11.36 8.24
N ASP A 117 -19.88 12.04 7.16
CA ASP A 117 -21.09 11.68 6.44
C ASP A 117 -20.77 10.57 5.42
N CYS A 118 -21.33 9.40 5.66
CA CYS A 118 -21.03 8.20 4.89
C CYS A 118 -22.28 7.52 4.37
N SER A 119 -22.21 7.00 3.14
CA SER A 119 -23.25 6.23 2.49
C SER A 119 -22.77 4.86 2.05
N LEU A 120 -23.62 3.85 2.19
CA LEU A 120 -23.36 2.50 1.70
C LEU A 120 -23.78 2.41 0.22
N ILE A 121 -22.99 1.73 -0.60
CA ILE A 121 -23.24 1.52 -2.03
C ILE A 121 -23.21 0.02 -2.39
N ASP A 122 -23.56 -0.34 -3.63
CA ASP A 122 -23.47 -1.68 -4.22
C ASP A 122 -24.43 -2.73 -3.60
N PHE A 123 -25.72 -2.39 -3.60
CA PHE A 123 -26.80 -3.21 -2.99
C PHE A 123 -27.27 -4.41 -3.83
N GLN A 124 -26.64 -4.70 -4.96
CA GLN A 124 -27.17 -5.68 -5.95
C GLN A 124 -27.31 -7.11 -5.41
N ASP A 125 -26.47 -7.53 -4.45
CA ASP A 125 -26.48 -8.88 -3.84
C ASP A 125 -27.16 -8.91 -2.46
N THR A 126 -27.86 -7.85 -2.08
CA THR A 126 -28.53 -7.73 -0.78
C THR A 126 -29.60 -8.81 -0.59
N CYS A 127 -29.62 -9.42 0.59
CA CYS A 127 -30.54 -10.51 0.92
C CYS A 127 -30.85 -10.53 2.42
N ILE A 128 -31.73 -11.44 2.86
CA ILE A 128 -31.80 -11.82 4.26
C ILE A 128 -30.79 -12.94 4.51
N GLY A 129 -29.81 -12.68 5.36
CA GLY A 129 -28.71 -13.59 5.64
C GLY A 129 -28.19 -13.54 7.08
N PRO A 130 -27.21 -14.41 7.43
CA PRO A 130 -26.61 -14.44 8.76
C PRO A 130 -25.80 -13.16 9.03
N GLU A 131 -26.03 -12.51 10.18
CA GLU A 131 -25.40 -11.24 10.56
C GLU A 131 -23.87 -11.26 10.55
N GLY A 132 -23.26 -12.42 10.83
CA GLY A 132 -21.79 -12.56 10.89
C GLY A 132 -21.08 -12.36 9.57
N ILE A 133 -21.76 -12.47 8.43
CA ILE A 133 -21.15 -12.27 7.11
C ILE A 133 -20.72 -10.81 6.93
N ASP A 134 -21.61 -9.87 7.22
CA ASP A 134 -21.33 -8.44 7.09
C ASP A 134 -20.48 -7.91 8.26
N LEU A 135 -20.72 -8.41 9.49
CA LEU A 135 -19.85 -8.15 10.64
C LEU A 135 -18.37 -8.52 10.33
N ALA A 136 -18.15 -9.66 9.66
CA ALA A 136 -16.83 -10.07 9.24
C ALA A 136 -16.25 -9.14 8.15
N GLY A 137 -17.09 -8.59 7.29
CA GLY A 137 -16.67 -7.67 6.24
C GLY A 137 -15.98 -6.43 6.76
N ILE A 138 -16.47 -5.85 7.86
CA ILE A 138 -15.84 -4.70 8.53
C ILE A 138 -14.64 -5.10 9.38
N SER A 139 -14.69 -6.30 10.00
CA SER A 139 -13.72 -6.68 11.03
C SER A 139 -12.53 -7.49 10.52
N VAL A 140 -12.62 -8.07 9.33
CA VAL A 140 -11.71 -9.16 8.91
C VAL A 140 -11.05 -8.94 7.54
N VAL A 141 -11.53 -8.00 6.74
CA VAL A 141 -11.02 -7.83 5.37
C VAL A 141 -9.71 -7.06 5.31
N HIS A 142 -9.40 -6.26 6.33
CA HIS A 142 -8.16 -5.50 6.39
C HIS A 142 -7.27 -6.04 7.51
N SER A 143 -6.06 -6.46 7.17
CA SER A 143 -5.11 -7.19 8.02
C SER A 143 -4.80 -6.54 9.37
N GLU A 144 -4.93 -5.23 9.47
CA GLU A 144 -4.67 -4.50 10.72
C GLU A 144 -5.79 -4.66 11.77
N ASP A 145 -7.03 -4.83 11.34
CA ASP A 145 -8.15 -5.03 12.25
C ASP A 145 -8.17 -6.40 12.93
N PHE A 146 -7.46 -7.39 12.37
CA PHE A 146 -7.30 -8.71 12.99
C PHE A 146 -6.66 -8.65 14.38
N LYS A 147 -5.73 -7.72 14.60
CA LYS A 147 -5.08 -7.52 15.91
C LYS A 147 -6.07 -7.20 17.02
N PHE A 148 -7.28 -6.76 16.68
CA PHE A 148 -8.32 -6.39 17.65
C PHE A 148 -9.44 -7.42 17.81
N HIS A 149 -9.44 -8.51 17.05
CA HIS A 149 -10.45 -9.56 17.16
C HIS A 149 -10.58 -10.10 18.61
N HIS A 150 -9.49 -10.18 19.34
CA HIS A 150 -9.47 -10.60 20.74
C HIS A 150 -10.16 -9.61 21.71
N ARG A 151 -10.34 -8.35 21.30
CA ARG A 151 -11.04 -7.32 22.12
C ARG A 151 -12.55 -7.35 21.97
N LEU A 152 -13.08 -8.17 21.05
CA LEU A 152 -14.53 -8.33 20.87
C LEU A 152 -15.12 -9.24 21.94
N SER A 153 -16.41 -9.09 22.22
CA SER A 153 -17.15 -10.05 23.05
C SER A 153 -17.07 -11.46 22.48
N VAL A 154 -17.18 -12.48 23.32
CA VAL A 154 -17.13 -13.88 22.91
C VAL A 154 -18.20 -14.17 21.85
N GLU A 155 -19.40 -13.60 22.00
CA GLU A 155 -20.50 -13.77 21.06
C GLU A 155 -20.17 -13.17 19.69
N ASN A 156 -19.67 -11.93 19.63
CA ASN A 156 -19.30 -11.27 18.38
C ASN A 156 -18.11 -11.97 17.71
N ARG A 157 -17.13 -12.42 18.47
CA ARG A 157 -16.04 -13.25 17.94
C ARG A 157 -16.56 -14.50 17.25
N LYS A 158 -17.50 -15.20 17.86
CA LYS A 158 -18.08 -16.41 17.27
C LYS A 158 -18.84 -16.10 15.97
N LYS A 159 -19.64 -15.04 15.93
CA LYS A 159 -20.35 -14.60 14.72
C LYS A 159 -19.37 -14.26 13.58
N ILE A 160 -18.36 -13.45 13.89
CA ILE A 160 -17.33 -13.01 12.94
C ILE A 160 -16.50 -14.20 12.46
N THR A 161 -16.12 -15.13 13.32
CA THR A 161 -15.37 -16.33 12.94
C THR A 161 -16.06 -17.09 11.82
N TRP A 162 -17.33 -17.45 11.99
CA TRP A 162 -18.05 -18.25 11.01
C TRP A 162 -18.47 -17.45 9.77
N GLY A 163 -18.85 -16.19 9.94
CA GLY A 163 -19.08 -15.26 8.83
C GLY A 163 -17.82 -15.00 8.01
N GLY A 164 -16.68 -14.82 8.69
CA GLY A 164 -15.39 -14.59 8.05
C GLY A 164 -14.85 -15.81 7.30
N ILE A 165 -15.05 -17.03 7.82
CA ILE A 165 -14.69 -18.26 7.10
C ILE A 165 -15.48 -18.34 5.79
N GLN A 166 -16.82 -18.17 5.85
CA GLN A 166 -17.67 -18.18 4.67
C GLN A 166 -17.23 -17.12 3.67
N ARG A 167 -17.05 -15.88 4.15
CA ARG A 167 -16.69 -14.73 3.32
C ARG A 167 -15.31 -14.92 2.66
N ASN A 168 -14.28 -15.29 3.40
CA ASN A 168 -12.94 -15.46 2.86
C ASN A 168 -12.86 -16.61 1.86
N MET A 169 -13.53 -17.75 2.11
CA MET A 169 -13.63 -18.83 1.13
C MET A 169 -14.32 -18.37 -0.16
N ARG A 170 -15.40 -17.60 -0.06
CA ARG A 170 -16.10 -17.03 -1.21
C ARG A 170 -15.19 -16.07 -1.98
N ILE A 171 -14.57 -15.11 -1.30
CA ILE A 171 -13.78 -14.05 -1.94
C ILE A 171 -12.56 -14.65 -2.65
N LEU A 172 -11.80 -15.56 -2.03
CA LEU A 172 -10.68 -16.26 -2.66
C LEU A 172 -11.12 -16.92 -3.98
N GLY A 173 -12.25 -17.61 -3.98
CA GLY A 173 -12.78 -18.24 -5.20
C GLY A 173 -13.28 -17.21 -6.23
N THR A 174 -13.96 -16.15 -5.79
CA THR A 174 -14.55 -15.13 -6.68
C THR A 174 -13.47 -14.33 -7.40
N LEU A 175 -12.46 -13.81 -6.67
CA LEU A 175 -11.38 -13.02 -7.26
C LEU A 175 -10.58 -13.83 -8.29
N VAL A 176 -10.28 -15.08 -7.95
CA VAL A 176 -9.62 -16.00 -8.90
C VAL A 176 -10.49 -16.28 -10.11
N ASN A 177 -11.80 -16.50 -9.93
CA ASN A 177 -12.71 -16.74 -11.05
C ASN A 177 -12.79 -15.53 -12.00
N LEU A 178 -12.80 -14.31 -11.45
CA LEU A 178 -12.75 -13.07 -12.25
C LEU A 178 -11.44 -12.97 -13.04
N TYR A 179 -10.33 -13.35 -12.43
CA TYR A 179 -9.06 -13.43 -13.15
C TYR A 179 -9.09 -14.45 -14.28
N LEU A 180 -9.52 -15.68 -14.02
CA LEU A 180 -9.55 -16.75 -15.00
C LEU A 180 -10.52 -16.49 -16.17
N GLN A 181 -11.62 -15.78 -15.92
CA GLN A 181 -12.64 -15.51 -16.94
C GLN A 181 -12.42 -14.18 -17.67
N GLN A 182 -11.91 -13.15 -16.99
CA GLN A 182 -11.87 -11.77 -17.47
C GLN A 182 -10.46 -11.17 -17.46
N ASN A 183 -9.43 -11.96 -17.12
CA ASN A 183 -8.04 -11.53 -16.97
C ASN A 183 -7.87 -10.33 -16.00
N ARG A 184 -8.74 -10.22 -14.99
CA ARG A 184 -8.68 -9.16 -13.96
C ARG A 184 -7.66 -9.52 -12.89
N SER A 185 -6.38 -9.22 -13.13
CA SER A 185 -5.26 -9.60 -12.24
C SER A 185 -5.08 -8.69 -11.03
N PHE A 186 -5.56 -7.43 -11.06
CA PHE A 186 -5.28 -6.41 -10.05
C PHE A 186 -5.70 -6.78 -8.61
N ARG A 187 -6.72 -7.64 -8.44
CA ARG A 187 -7.18 -8.12 -7.12
C ARG A 187 -6.45 -9.38 -6.64
N LEU A 188 -5.59 -9.97 -7.45
CA LEU A 188 -4.82 -11.15 -7.01
C LEU A 188 -3.84 -10.82 -5.89
N ILE A 189 -3.42 -9.56 -5.78
CA ILE A 189 -2.56 -9.06 -4.70
C ILE A 189 -3.21 -9.21 -3.31
N ASP A 190 -4.54 -9.20 -3.22
CA ASP A 190 -5.27 -9.31 -1.97
C ASP A 190 -5.32 -10.77 -1.45
N LEU A 191 -5.11 -11.75 -2.34
CA LEU A 191 -5.29 -13.17 -2.02
C LEU A 191 -4.44 -13.67 -0.86
N PRO A 192 -3.13 -13.32 -0.74
CA PRO A 192 -2.31 -13.75 0.39
C PRO A 192 -2.87 -13.31 1.74
N ASN A 193 -3.30 -12.06 1.85
CA ASN A 193 -3.89 -11.53 3.08
C ASN A 193 -5.23 -12.18 3.40
N ILE A 194 -6.09 -12.39 2.39
CA ILE A 194 -7.38 -13.05 2.57
C ILE A 194 -7.18 -14.51 3.00
N LEU A 195 -6.16 -15.20 2.47
CA LEU A 195 -5.83 -16.57 2.89
C LEU A 195 -5.30 -16.57 4.33
N SER A 196 -4.42 -15.66 4.71
CA SER A 196 -3.92 -15.53 6.08
C SER A 196 -5.07 -15.30 7.06
N ASN A 197 -6.02 -14.46 6.69
CA ASN A 197 -7.23 -14.20 7.45
C ASN A 197 -8.10 -15.46 7.60
N LEU A 198 -8.25 -16.23 6.53
CA LEU A 198 -8.97 -17.51 6.59
C LEU A 198 -8.25 -18.48 7.55
N ILE A 199 -6.95 -18.65 7.43
CA ILE A 199 -6.14 -19.54 8.30
C ILE A 199 -6.31 -19.17 9.77
N TYR A 200 -6.26 -17.86 10.09
CA TYR A 200 -6.47 -17.39 11.46
C TYR A 200 -7.82 -17.81 12.02
N LEU A 201 -8.91 -17.67 11.23
CA LEU A 201 -10.28 -17.97 11.67
C LEU A 201 -10.60 -19.45 11.79
N ILE A 202 -9.89 -20.34 11.09
CA ILE A 202 -10.12 -21.79 11.15
C ILE A 202 -9.93 -22.29 12.59
N PRO A 203 -10.90 -23.00 13.17
CA PRO A 203 -10.76 -23.56 14.52
C PRO A 203 -9.61 -24.54 14.64
N ASN A 204 -8.96 -24.58 15.82
CA ASN A 204 -7.77 -25.42 16.07
C ASN A 204 -8.01 -26.93 15.89
N LYS A 205 -9.25 -27.40 15.98
CA LYS A 205 -9.56 -28.81 15.69
C LYS A 205 -9.32 -29.22 14.23
N TYR A 206 -9.15 -28.25 13.31
CA TYR A 206 -8.75 -28.44 11.92
C TYR A 206 -7.25 -28.12 11.75
N SER A 207 -6.43 -28.63 12.67
CA SER A 207 -4.98 -28.32 12.73
C SER A 207 -4.23 -28.78 11.49
N ASN A 208 -4.59 -29.93 10.90
CA ASN A 208 -3.96 -30.42 9.67
C ASN A 208 -4.24 -29.48 8.50
N LEU A 209 -5.48 -29.02 8.36
CA LEU A 209 -5.85 -28.05 7.35
C LEU A 209 -5.10 -26.71 7.57
N LYS A 210 -5.05 -26.20 8.81
CA LYS A 210 -4.30 -24.96 9.11
C LYS A 210 -2.84 -25.10 8.71
N THR A 211 -2.18 -26.14 9.15
CA THR A 211 -0.77 -26.41 8.81
C THR A 211 -0.57 -26.51 7.31
N PHE A 212 -1.42 -27.28 6.62
CA PHE A 212 -1.36 -27.42 5.18
C PHE A 212 -1.50 -26.08 4.45
N LEU A 213 -2.49 -25.25 4.84
CA LEU A 213 -2.69 -23.93 4.23
C LEU A 213 -1.50 -22.99 4.48
N THR A 214 -0.92 -23.03 5.68
CA THR A 214 0.23 -22.18 6.05
C THR A 214 1.51 -22.61 5.33
N THR A 215 1.83 -23.91 5.35
CA THR A 215 3.14 -24.40 4.87
C THR A 215 3.22 -24.62 3.37
N ASN A 216 2.10 -25.02 2.75
CA ASN A 216 2.06 -25.37 1.33
C ASN A 216 1.34 -24.29 0.51
N ILE A 217 0.10 -23.99 0.88
CA ILE A 217 -0.74 -23.13 0.03
C ILE A 217 -0.32 -21.67 0.08
N GLN A 218 0.05 -21.13 1.25
CA GLN A 218 0.50 -19.73 1.34
C GLN A 218 1.73 -19.49 0.45
N LYS A 219 2.73 -20.36 0.52
CA LYS A 219 3.94 -20.27 -0.29
C LYS A 219 3.65 -20.39 -1.79
N ASP A 220 2.83 -21.37 -2.18
CA ASP A 220 2.46 -21.57 -3.58
C ASP A 220 1.63 -20.41 -4.11
N LEU A 221 0.77 -19.81 -3.27
CA LEU A 221 0.00 -18.63 -3.60
C LEU A 221 0.89 -17.41 -3.87
N ASP A 222 1.83 -17.14 -2.96
CA ASP A 222 2.76 -16.01 -3.08
C ASP A 222 3.57 -16.12 -4.38
N ALA A 223 4.12 -17.30 -4.65
CA ALA A 223 4.86 -17.58 -5.88
C ALA A 223 3.98 -17.43 -7.14
N LYS A 224 2.75 -17.94 -7.08
CA LYS A 224 1.80 -17.88 -8.20
C LYS A 224 1.33 -16.46 -8.48
N VAL A 225 0.95 -15.72 -7.46
CA VAL A 225 0.56 -14.31 -7.57
C VAL A 225 1.72 -13.51 -8.14
N SER A 226 2.93 -13.64 -7.59
CA SER A 226 4.14 -12.98 -8.08
C SER A 226 4.43 -13.30 -9.56
N SER A 227 4.21 -14.54 -10.01
CA SER A 227 4.42 -14.91 -11.42
C SER A 227 3.44 -14.25 -12.39
N ILE A 228 2.22 -13.94 -11.94
CA ILE A 228 1.16 -13.35 -12.79
C ILE A 228 1.29 -11.83 -12.83
N ILE A 229 1.47 -11.21 -11.66
CA ILE A 229 1.52 -9.75 -11.55
C ILE A 229 2.91 -9.16 -11.85
N GLY A 230 3.87 -10.02 -12.20
CA GLY A 230 5.29 -9.69 -12.21
C GLY A 230 5.86 -9.79 -10.79
N ASN A 231 7.18 -9.81 -10.68
CA ASN A 231 7.82 -9.83 -9.35
C ASN A 231 8.04 -8.40 -8.80
N PRO A 232 6.99 -7.68 -8.40
CA PRO A 232 7.13 -6.37 -7.76
C PRO A 232 7.48 -6.49 -6.28
N LEU A 233 7.65 -7.74 -5.80
CA LEU A 233 7.73 -8.06 -4.38
C LEU A 233 9.15 -8.21 -3.85
N THR A 234 10.13 -8.27 -4.74
CA THR A 234 11.56 -8.30 -4.39
C THR A 234 12.18 -6.91 -4.27
N THR A 235 11.36 -5.87 -4.16
CA THR A 235 11.85 -4.50 -3.91
C THR A 235 12.40 -4.35 -2.51
N ASN A 236 13.45 -5.10 -2.22
CA ASN A 236 14.16 -5.02 -0.95
C ASN A 236 15.40 -4.14 -1.06
N GLN A 237 15.57 -3.46 -2.20
CA GLN A 237 16.69 -2.56 -2.44
C GLN A 237 16.31 -1.11 -2.12
N ALA A 238 17.17 -0.42 -1.39
CA ALA A 238 17.00 1.00 -1.10
C ALA A 238 18.33 1.75 -1.24
N MET A 239 18.28 3.01 -1.66
CA MET A 239 19.42 3.90 -1.70
C MET A 239 19.11 5.20 -0.96
N VAL A 240 19.93 5.53 0.03
CA VAL A 240 19.87 6.79 0.76
C VAL A 240 20.95 7.73 0.20
N LEU A 241 20.53 8.85 -0.38
CA LEU A 241 21.41 9.83 -1.02
C LEU A 241 22.01 10.78 0.03
N ALA A 242 23.28 10.55 0.39
CA ALA A 242 23.96 11.20 1.52
C ALA A 242 25.26 11.97 1.18
N ALA A 243 25.63 12.08 -0.11
CA ALA A 243 26.93 12.64 -0.53
C ALA A 243 26.97 14.18 -0.64
N GLY A 244 25.87 14.89 -0.37
CA GLY A 244 25.75 16.33 -0.60
C GLY A 244 26.58 17.19 0.34
N TYR A 245 27.04 18.37 -0.14
CA TYR A 245 27.82 19.34 0.65
C TYR A 245 27.09 20.00 1.82
N GLY A 246 25.76 20.05 1.76
CA GLY A 246 24.94 20.73 2.78
C GLY A 246 25.24 22.24 2.92
N LYS A 247 25.59 22.95 1.85
CA LYS A 247 26.02 24.35 1.88
C LYS A 247 25.06 25.29 2.58
N ARG A 248 23.74 25.11 2.40
CA ARG A 248 22.70 25.93 3.04
C ARG A 248 22.59 25.72 4.55
N MET A 249 23.21 24.66 5.08
CA MET A 249 23.25 24.31 6.49
C MET A 249 24.51 24.84 7.21
N MET A 250 25.38 25.56 6.53
CA MET A 250 26.55 26.17 7.18
C MET A 250 26.12 27.14 8.30
N PRO A 251 26.81 27.18 9.44
CA PRO A 251 28.09 26.52 9.74
C PRO A 251 28.00 25.09 10.26
N LEU A 252 26.78 24.55 10.51
CA LEU A 252 26.57 23.21 11.10
C LEU A 252 27.27 22.11 10.31
N THR A 253 27.18 22.19 8.99
CA THR A 253 27.78 21.20 8.07
C THR A 253 29.25 21.36 7.80
N LYS A 254 29.91 22.34 8.43
CA LYS A 254 31.40 22.49 8.33
C LYS A 254 32.13 21.31 8.99
N LYS A 255 31.57 20.78 10.08
CA LYS A 255 32.19 19.69 10.84
C LYS A 255 31.35 18.40 10.88
N THR A 256 30.06 18.48 10.63
CA THR A 256 29.13 17.32 10.66
C THR A 256 28.42 17.21 9.32
N PRO A 257 28.55 16.09 8.59
CA PRO A 257 27.82 15.94 7.33
C PRO A 257 26.32 16.01 7.58
N LYS A 258 25.56 16.59 6.66
CA LYS A 258 24.12 16.84 6.81
C LYS A 258 23.32 15.61 7.25
N PRO A 259 23.56 14.40 6.70
CA PRO A 259 22.86 13.18 7.12
C PRO A 259 23.06 12.79 8.59
N LEU A 260 24.12 13.27 9.23
CA LEU A 260 24.41 13.03 10.65
C LEU A 260 23.93 14.16 11.57
N LEU A 261 23.18 15.14 11.06
CA LEU A 261 22.47 16.09 11.93
C LEU A 261 21.29 15.39 12.59
N LYS A 262 21.03 15.76 13.84
CA LYS A 262 20.00 15.11 14.66
C LYS A 262 18.65 15.79 14.54
N VAL A 263 17.59 14.94 14.57
CA VAL A 263 16.23 15.32 14.87
C VAL A 263 15.79 14.45 16.04
N GLY A 264 15.51 15.07 17.17
CA GLY A 264 15.40 14.36 18.45
C GLY A 264 16.73 13.70 18.82
N ASP A 265 16.68 12.44 19.17
CA ASP A 265 17.85 11.66 19.60
C ASP A 265 18.58 10.96 18.44
N GLU A 266 17.96 10.84 17.26
CA GLU A 266 18.47 10.12 16.11
C GLU A 266 19.06 11.06 15.06
N THR A 267 20.02 10.57 14.26
CA THR A 267 20.45 11.30 13.07
C THR A 267 19.44 11.11 11.94
N LEU A 268 19.38 12.07 10.99
CA LEU A 268 18.54 11.93 9.79
C LEU A 268 18.84 10.62 9.05
N LEU A 269 20.11 10.19 9.02
CA LEU A 269 20.49 8.93 8.39
C LEU A 269 19.94 7.72 9.17
N ASP A 270 20.07 7.72 10.51
CA ASP A 270 19.57 6.61 11.33
C ASP A 270 18.06 6.44 11.23
N ILE A 271 17.31 7.55 11.18
CA ILE A 271 15.85 7.52 10.99
C ILE A 271 15.48 6.76 9.72
N HIS A 272 16.20 7.01 8.61
CA HIS A 272 15.92 6.29 7.36
C HIS A 272 16.38 4.83 7.41
N LEU A 273 17.60 4.59 7.91
CA LEU A 273 18.16 3.24 7.96
C LEU A 273 17.33 2.31 8.86
N ASN A 274 16.94 2.78 10.04
CA ASN A 274 16.09 2.01 10.95
C ASN A 274 14.74 1.69 10.29
N LYS A 275 14.07 2.68 9.70
CA LYS A 275 12.81 2.45 8.97
C LYS A 275 12.94 1.48 7.79
N LEU A 276 14.06 1.51 7.08
CA LEU A 276 14.31 0.58 5.98
C LEU A 276 14.49 -0.85 6.49
N LEU A 277 15.29 -1.05 7.54
CA LEU A 277 15.50 -2.35 8.18
C LEU A 277 14.20 -2.90 8.76
N ASP A 278 13.43 -2.08 9.49
CA ASP A 278 12.12 -2.46 10.04
C ASP A 278 11.11 -2.84 8.96
N ALA A 279 11.20 -2.20 7.79
CA ALA A 279 10.39 -2.53 6.63
C ALA A 279 10.92 -3.74 5.84
N GLY A 280 12.01 -4.38 6.27
CA GLY A 280 12.57 -5.57 5.66
C GLY A 280 13.31 -5.32 4.34
N PHE A 281 13.95 -4.15 4.18
CA PHE A 281 14.94 -3.93 3.12
C PHE A 281 16.25 -4.60 3.53
N ASP A 282 16.82 -5.41 2.63
CA ASP A 282 18.03 -6.22 2.86
C ASP A 282 19.24 -5.77 2.02
N ASP A 283 19.02 -5.02 0.94
CA ASP A 283 20.06 -4.39 0.12
C ASP A 283 19.97 -2.87 0.27
N ILE A 284 20.64 -2.31 1.26
CA ILE A 284 20.63 -0.87 1.53
C ILE A 284 21.95 -0.25 1.10
N PHE A 285 21.88 0.77 0.24
CA PHE A 285 23.03 1.51 -0.26
C PHE A 285 23.04 2.94 0.29
N VAL A 286 24.20 3.45 0.66
CA VAL A 286 24.41 4.85 1.08
C VAL A 286 25.58 5.42 0.30
N ASN A 287 25.34 6.44 -0.53
CA ASN A 287 26.44 7.12 -1.18
C ASN A 287 27.07 8.19 -0.27
N VAL A 288 28.39 8.33 -0.34
CA VAL A 288 29.14 9.25 0.50
C VAL A 288 30.20 9.99 -0.33
N SER A 289 30.42 11.25 0.01
CA SER A 289 31.48 12.07 -0.56
C SER A 289 32.00 13.11 0.46
N TYR A 290 31.34 14.25 0.56
CA TYR A 290 31.73 15.30 1.51
C TYR A 290 31.63 14.81 2.97
N LEU A 291 32.71 14.88 3.71
CA LEU A 291 32.88 14.32 5.05
C LEU A 291 32.45 12.81 5.13
N GLY A 292 32.62 12.10 4.02
CA GLY A 292 32.19 10.71 3.87
C GLY A 292 32.76 9.76 4.92
N ASP A 293 33.98 9.99 5.40
CA ASP A 293 34.61 9.15 6.44
C ASP A 293 33.84 9.19 7.77
N LYS A 294 33.17 10.29 8.07
CA LYS A 294 32.32 10.39 9.25
C LYS A 294 31.07 9.53 9.11
N ILE A 295 30.45 9.54 7.91
CA ILE A 295 29.28 8.69 7.61
C ILE A 295 29.71 7.22 7.62
N LYS A 296 30.83 6.86 6.97
CA LYS A 296 31.37 5.49 6.97
C LYS A 296 31.62 4.98 8.40
N LYS A 297 32.28 5.80 9.22
CA LYS A 297 32.55 5.45 10.63
C LYS A 297 31.25 5.27 11.42
N HIS A 298 30.26 6.13 11.20
CA HIS A 298 28.96 6.07 11.87
C HIS A 298 28.20 4.78 11.49
N VAL A 299 28.07 4.49 10.19
CA VAL A 299 27.41 3.30 9.68
C VAL A 299 28.11 2.04 10.18
N LYS A 300 29.44 1.96 10.05
CA LYS A 300 30.20 0.78 10.52
C LYS A 300 30.07 0.52 12.02
N LYS A 301 29.87 1.60 12.81
CA LYS A 301 29.71 1.46 14.28
C LYS A 301 28.31 0.94 14.65
N ASN A 302 27.28 1.40 13.95
CA ASN A 302 25.87 1.22 14.37
C ASN A 302 25.14 0.12 13.59
N TYR A 303 25.61 -0.22 12.38
CA TYR A 303 24.97 -1.15 11.46
C TYR A 303 25.98 -2.21 10.99
N ILE A 304 25.84 -3.44 11.49
CA ILE A 304 26.79 -4.54 11.19
C ILE A 304 26.30 -5.26 9.92
N ASN A 305 27.06 -5.13 8.81
CA ASN A 305 26.91 -5.86 7.53
C ASN A 305 25.62 -5.63 6.72
N ASP A 306 24.73 -4.74 7.14
CA ASP A 306 23.44 -4.56 6.45
C ASP A 306 23.44 -3.42 5.42
N ILE A 307 24.54 -2.62 5.35
CA ILE A 307 24.57 -1.40 4.55
C ILE A 307 25.84 -1.34 3.69
N THR A 308 25.64 -1.18 2.38
CA THR A 308 26.70 -1.00 1.40
C THR A 308 27.00 0.48 1.18
N ILE A 309 28.24 0.90 1.44
CA ILE A 309 28.71 2.26 1.20
C ILE A 309 29.22 2.40 -0.25
N ILE A 310 28.73 3.40 -0.96
CA ILE A 310 29.19 3.77 -2.31
C ILE A 310 29.93 5.10 -2.22
N GLU A 311 31.25 5.05 -2.43
CA GLU A 311 32.10 6.24 -2.35
C GLU A 311 32.11 7.00 -3.67
N GLU A 312 31.96 8.30 -3.59
CA GLU A 312 32.13 9.25 -4.71
C GLU A 312 33.31 10.15 -4.43
N LYS A 313 34.24 10.26 -5.37
CA LYS A 313 35.42 11.19 -5.25
C LYS A 313 34.96 12.64 -5.09
N THR A 314 33.90 13.00 -5.81
CA THR A 314 33.21 14.29 -5.73
C THR A 314 31.73 14.03 -5.86
N PRO A 315 30.83 14.83 -5.21
CA PRO A 315 29.40 14.65 -5.34
C PRO A 315 28.93 14.66 -6.79
N LEU A 316 28.27 13.57 -7.21
CA LEU A 316 27.80 13.38 -8.59
C LEU A 316 26.41 13.99 -8.84
N GLY A 317 25.78 14.60 -7.83
CA GLY A 317 24.39 14.98 -7.83
C GLY A 317 23.49 13.77 -7.63
N THR A 318 22.19 13.99 -7.38
CA THR A 318 21.25 12.90 -7.06
C THR A 318 21.11 11.91 -8.22
N GLY A 319 21.04 12.37 -9.45
CA GLY A 319 20.93 11.51 -10.63
C GLY A 319 22.25 10.79 -10.94
N GLY A 320 23.38 11.49 -10.90
CA GLY A 320 24.68 10.88 -11.12
C GLY A 320 25.03 9.83 -10.07
N ALA A 321 24.65 10.05 -8.81
CA ALA A 321 24.77 9.08 -7.73
C ALA A 321 24.03 7.77 -8.02
N LEU A 322 22.77 7.87 -8.47
CA LEU A 322 21.94 6.71 -8.82
C LEU A 322 22.55 5.91 -9.98
N VAL A 323 23.00 6.60 -11.03
CA VAL A 323 23.65 5.94 -12.17
C VAL A 323 24.97 5.30 -11.75
N ASN A 324 25.77 5.94 -10.90
CA ASN A 324 27.00 5.34 -10.37
C ASN A 324 26.72 4.09 -9.52
N ALA A 325 25.64 4.13 -8.74
CA ALA A 325 25.22 3.02 -7.87
C ALA A 325 24.56 1.88 -8.64
N SER A 326 24.00 2.12 -9.84
CA SER A 326 23.17 1.16 -10.57
C SER A 326 23.86 -0.16 -10.90
N LYS A 327 25.18 -0.18 -10.99
CA LYS A 327 25.98 -1.40 -11.15
C LYS A 327 25.90 -2.39 -9.97
N HIS A 328 25.44 -1.90 -8.80
CA HIS A 328 25.23 -2.71 -7.61
C HIS A 328 23.78 -3.14 -7.44
N PHE A 329 22.86 -2.54 -8.21
CA PHE A 329 21.44 -2.85 -8.12
C PHE A 329 21.13 -4.19 -8.80
N ARG A 330 20.14 -4.91 -8.26
CA ARG A 330 19.59 -6.09 -8.95
C ARG A 330 18.91 -5.65 -10.24
N ASN A 331 19.31 -6.23 -11.36
CA ASN A 331 18.77 -5.88 -12.67
C ASN A 331 17.24 -6.12 -12.71
N ASN A 332 16.52 -5.19 -13.35
CA ASN A 332 15.08 -5.23 -13.55
C ASN A 332 14.23 -5.24 -12.25
N ASP A 333 14.79 -4.77 -11.15
CA ASP A 333 14.06 -4.60 -9.89
C ASP A 333 13.81 -3.11 -9.59
N TRP A 334 12.94 -2.85 -8.60
CA TRP A 334 12.65 -1.51 -8.13
C TRP A 334 13.57 -1.14 -6.97
N ILE A 335 14.06 0.09 -6.97
CA ILE A 335 14.92 0.64 -5.92
C ILE A 335 14.18 1.78 -5.24
N LEU A 336 14.02 1.72 -3.90
CA LEU A 336 13.55 2.86 -3.11
C LEU A 336 14.69 3.87 -2.97
N VAL A 337 14.49 5.06 -3.45
CA VAL A 337 15.47 6.17 -3.37
C VAL A 337 14.96 7.19 -2.37
N ILE A 338 15.82 7.59 -1.44
CA ILE A 338 15.50 8.54 -0.37
C ILE A 338 16.59 9.59 -0.30
N ASN A 339 16.23 10.86 -0.35
CA ASN A 339 17.16 11.94 -0.01
C ASN A 339 17.40 11.96 1.51
N ALA A 340 18.64 11.84 1.96
CA ALA A 340 18.98 11.74 3.39
C ALA A 340 18.61 12.97 4.22
N ASP A 341 18.21 14.07 3.60
CA ASP A 341 17.82 15.30 4.25
C ASP A 341 16.31 15.44 4.47
N ILE A 342 15.55 14.42 4.13
CA ILE A 342 14.10 14.38 4.37
C ILE A 342 13.83 13.86 5.79
N TYR A 343 12.96 14.55 6.51
CA TYR A 343 12.35 14.04 7.72
C TYR A 343 10.86 13.80 7.47
N CYS A 344 10.39 12.58 7.72
CA CYS A 344 8.99 12.21 7.51
C CYS A 344 8.59 11.00 8.35
N ASN A 345 7.28 10.83 8.54
CA ASN A 345 6.69 9.67 9.22
C ASN A 345 6.12 8.61 8.28
N ILE A 346 6.50 8.63 6.99
CA ILE A 346 6.07 7.65 5.98
C ILE A 346 6.37 6.21 6.44
N ASP A 347 5.41 5.32 6.26
CA ASP A 347 5.56 3.88 6.43
C ASP A 347 6.06 3.24 5.11
N PHE A 348 7.30 2.74 5.11
CA PHE A 348 7.89 2.12 3.92
C PHE A 348 7.29 0.76 3.57
N MET A 349 6.70 0.04 4.50
CA MET A 349 5.93 -1.18 4.20
C MET A 349 4.67 -0.83 3.40
N ARG A 350 3.94 0.20 3.87
CA ARG A 350 2.77 0.72 3.16
C ARG A 350 3.16 1.23 1.77
N LEU A 351 4.23 2.02 1.67
CA LEU A 351 4.71 2.57 0.40
C LEU A 351 5.04 1.46 -0.62
N ARG A 352 5.65 0.36 -0.17
CA ARG A 352 5.90 -0.83 -0.99
C ARG A 352 4.60 -1.48 -1.48
N SER A 353 3.59 -1.54 -0.62
CA SER A 353 2.26 -2.05 -1.00
C SER A 353 1.60 -1.16 -2.06
N GLU A 354 1.70 0.16 -1.94
CA GLU A 354 1.15 1.09 -2.92
C GLU A 354 1.88 1.00 -4.27
N LEU A 355 3.21 0.83 -4.28
CA LEU A 355 3.95 0.54 -5.51
C LEU A 355 3.41 -0.71 -6.22
N LYS A 356 3.16 -1.80 -5.48
CA LYS A 356 2.59 -3.03 -6.04
C LYS A 356 1.25 -2.77 -6.71
N LYS A 357 0.38 -2.02 -6.07
CA LYS A 357 -0.93 -1.63 -6.63
C LYS A 357 -0.74 -0.79 -7.90
N ALA A 358 0.20 0.16 -7.89
CA ALA A 358 0.51 0.99 -9.05
C ALA A 358 0.98 0.16 -10.24
N ILE A 359 1.91 -0.75 -10.04
CA ILE A 359 2.41 -1.64 -11.10
C ILE A 359 1.28 -2.45 -11.72
N LEU A 360 0.40 -3.00 -10.88
CA LEU A 360 -0.75 -3.78 -11.35
C LEU A 360 -1.76 -2.92 -12.11
N TYR A 361 -2.06 -1.76 -11.58
CA TYR A 361 -3.02 -0.83 -12.19
C TYR A 361 -2.53 -0.32 -13.56
N TYR A 362 -1.24 0.00 -13.65
CA TYR A 362 -0.61 0.52 -14.86
C TYR A 362 0.07 -0.57 -15.72
N SER A 363 -0.25 -1.85 -15.53
CA SER A 363 0.42 -2.99 -16.18
C SER A 363 0.61 -2.82 -17.70
N ASN A 364 -0.35 -2.20 -18.40
CA ASN A 364 -0.27 -1.91 -19.82
C ASN A 364 0.60 -0.69 -20.17
N LYS A 365 0.94 0.16 -19.19
CA LYS A 365 1.67 1.44 -19.41
C LYS A 365 3.12 1.39 -18.95
N LYS A 366 3.57 0.27 -18.39
CA LYS A 366 4.97 0.02 -17.96
C LYS A 366 5.57 1.21 -17.23
N ILE A 367 4.99 1.60 -16.08
CA ILE A 367 5.58 2.66 -15.24
C ILE A 367 7.04 2.31 -14.91
N LYS A 368 7.86 3.35 -14.78
CA LYS A 368 9.29 3.24 -14.50
C LYS A 368 9.69 4.00 -13.24
N ALA A 369 8.84 4.88 -12.75
CA ALA A 369 9.02 5.55 -11.47
C ALA A 369 7.68 5.66 -10.73
N PHE A 370 7.79 5.70 -9.40
CA PHE A 370 6.68 5.86 -8.48
C PHE A 370 7.10 6.87 -7.42
N LEU A 371 6.48 8.05 -7.42
CA LEU A 371 6.85 9.17 -6.58
C LEU A 371 5.99 9.23 -5.32
N VAL A 372 6.58 9.65 -4.22
CA VAL A 372 5.82 10.10 -3.06
C VAL A 372 5.61 11.61 -3.20
N ALA A 373 4.35 11.97 -3.33
CA ALA A 373 3.87 13.35 -3.41
C ALA A 373 3.50 13.86 -2.02
N VAL A 374 3.78 15.13 -1.75
CA VAL A 374 3.37 15.84 -0.54
C VAL A 374 2.73 17.16 -0.93
N ASN A 375 1.92 17.72 -0.05
CA ASN A 375 1.37 19.06 -0.22
C ASN A 375 2.49 20.08 -0.40
N ASN A 376 2.22 21.11 -1.18
CA ASN A 376 3.20 22.12 -1.50
C ASN A 376 3.61 22.91 -0.23
N PRO A 377 4.89 22.85 0.18
CA PRO A 377 5.36 23.64 1.30
C PRO A 377 5.51 25.12 0.90
N SER A 378 5.52 26.02 1.88
CA SER A 378 5.63 27.48 1.66
C SER A 378 6.85 27.92 0.81
N HIS A 379 7.87 27.08 0.68
CA HIS A 379 9.03 27.37 -0.15
C HIS A 379 8.94 26.76 -1.56
N ASN A 380 7.88 26.03 -1.87
CA ASN A 380 7.57 25.47 -3.20
C ASN A 380 6.04 25.48 -3.43
N GLU A 381 5.42 26.65 -3.31
CA GLU A 381 3.94 26.80 -3.42
C GLU A 381 3.39 26.34 -4.77
N LYS A 382 4.18 26.45 -5.83
CA LYS A 382 3.78 26.02 -7.19
C LYS A 382 3.86 24.51 -7.40
N GLY A 383 4.47 23.76 -6.47
CA GLY A 383 4.72 22.33 -6.64
C GLY A 383 5.70 21.98 -7.76
N ASP A 384 5.91 20.70 -7.97
CA ASP A 384 6.84 20.17 -8.97
C ASP A 384 6.10 19.53 -10.16
N PHE A 385 4.90 19.00 -9.96
CA PHE A 385 4.12 18.30 -10.98
C PHE A 385 2.63 18.31 -10.65
N TYR A 386 1.84 18.12 -11.69
CA TYR A 386 0.39 17.93 -11.58
C TYR A 386 0.07 16.44 -11.43
N VAL A 387 -1.10 16.22 -10.86
CA VAL A 387 -1.63 14.89 -10.75
C VAL A 387 -2.87 14.76 -11.60
N ASP A 388 -2.80 13.93 -12.62
CA ASP A 388 -3.93 13.61 -13.48
C ASP A 388 -4.80 12.57 -12.75
N ILE A 389 -5.90 13.00 -12.18
CA ILE A 389 -6.97 12.12 -11.70
C ILE A 389 -7.65 11.56 -12.95
N ILE A 390 -7.22 10.41 -13.42
CA ILE A 390 -7.82 9.77 -14.58
C ILE A 390 -9.31 9.52 -14.25
N PRO A 391 -10.26 10.21 -14.93
CA PRO A 391 -11.66 9.85 -14.83
C PRO A 391 -11.79 8.40 -15.31
N ARG A 392 -12.32 7.54 -14.47
CA ARG A 392 -12.48 6.11 -14.77
C ARG A 392 -13.81 5.90 -15.48
N PRO A 393 -13.89 5.70 -16.80
CA PRO A 393 -15.17 5.57 -17.50
C PRO A 393 -15.98 4.34 -17.10
N HIS A 394 -15.38 3.30 -16.52
CA HIS A 394 -16.06 2.04 -16.18
C HIS A 394 -15.59 1.30 -14.92
N TYR A 395 -14.69 1.87 -14.12
CA TYR A 395 -14.14 1.21 -12.92
C TYR A 395 -14.58 1.85 -11.60
N SER A 396 -15.56 2.75 -11.62
CA SER A 396 -16.08 3.43 -10.43
C SER A 396 -16.69 2.50 -9.36
N ARG A 397 -17.02 1.26 -9.74
CA ARG A 397 -17.52 0.24 -8.80
C ARG A 397 -16.42 -0.48 -8.00
N TYR A 398 -15.15 -0.32 -8.39
CA TYR A 398 -14.01 -1.01 -7.77
C TYR A 398 -12.84 -0.07 -7.52
N ALA A 399 -13.13 1.23 -7.45
CA ALA A 399 -12.15 2.17 -6.97
C ALA A 399 -11.89 1.83 -5.51
N ASP A 400 -10.84 1.07 -5.27
CA ASP A 400 -10.20 1.13 -3.98
C ASP A 400 -10.01 2.62 -3.71
N HIS A 401 -10.67 3.15 -2.68
CA HIS A 401 -10.48 4.51 -2.17
C HIS A 401 -9.07 4.64 -1.57
N HIS A 402 -8.08 4.11 -2.26
CA HIS A 402 -6.70 4.49 -2.09
C HIS A 402 -6.53 5.73 -2.95
N LEU A 403 -6.95 6.83 -2.40
CA LEU A 403 -6.69 8.20 -2.84
C LEU A 403 -5.19 8.48 -3.12
N GLY A 404 -4.37 7.44 -3.15
CA GLY A 404 -2.95 7.52 -3.29
C GLY A 404 -2.37 7.28 -4.68
N LEU A 405 -3.06 6.57 -5.59
CA LEU A 405 -2.48 6.24 -6.88
C LEU A 405 -2.89 7.22 -7.96
N LEU A 406 -2.01 8.15 -8.23
CA LEU A 406 -2.19 9.24 -9.16
C LEU A 406 -1.16 9.12 -10.29
N ARG A 407 -1.49 9.64 -11.45
CA ARG A 407 -0.54 9.74 -12.55
C ARG A 407 0.12 11.11 -12.48
N ALA A 408 1.44 11.14 -12.35
CA ALA A 408 2.18 12.37 -12.45
C ALA A 408 2.15 12.90 -13.89
N ALA A 409 1.80 14.16 -14.07
CA ALA A 409 1.77 14.86 -15.33
C ALA A 409 2.54 16.19 -15.23
N LEU A 410 3.11 16.61 -16.36
CA LEU A 410 3.59 18.00 -16.54
C LEU A 410 2.65 18.64 -17.54
N PRO A 411 2.15 19.85 -17.28
CA PRO A 411 1.27 20.52 -18.22
C PRO A 411 2.01 20.77 -19.52
N THR A 412 1.37 20.49 -20.64
CA THR A 412 1.75 21.06 -21.93
C THR A 412 1.25 22.51 -21.99
N LEU A 413 1.89 23.33 -22.81
CA LEU A 413 1.49 24.77 -22.98
C LEU A 413 0.00 24.94 -23.33
N ASN A 414 -0.61 23.91 -23.96
CA ASN A 414 -2.03 23.92 -24.33
C ASN A 414 -2.98 23.39 -23.24
N GLU A 415 -2.44 22.80 -22.16
CA GLU A 415 -3.22 22.19 -21.07
C GLU A 415 -3.14 23.02 -19.78
N MET A 416 -2.34 24.11 -19.76
CA MET A 416 -2.19 24.95 -18.56
C MET A 416 -3.50 25.57 -18.07
N ASP A 417 -4.45 25.83 -18.97
CA ASP A 417 -5.76 26.38 -18.61
C ASP A 417 -6.75 25.31 -18.06
N ALA A 418 -6.41 24.04 -18.19
CA ALA A 418 -7.25 22.92 -17.74
C ALA A 418 -6.89 22.41 -16.33
N PHE A 419 -5.72 22.76 -15.82
CA PHE A 419 -5.26 22.37 -14.48
C PHE A 419 -5.41 23.55 -13.51
N ARG A 420 -6.03 23.31 -12.36
CA ARG A 420 -6.08 24.29 -11.27
C ARG A 420 -4.73 24.30 -10.55
N GLU A 421 -4.31 25.46 -10.02
CA GLU A 421 -3.09 25.56 -9.20
C GLU A 421 -3.13 24.61 -7.99
N ASP A 422 -4.31 24.25 -7.49
CA ASP A 422 -4.54 23.36 -6.36
C ASP A 422 -4.28 21.86 -6.66
N ASP A 423 -4.12 21.50 -7.95
CA ASP A 423 -3.85 20.10 -8.37
C ASP A 423 -2.34 19.79 -8.44
N THR A 424 -1.49 20.67 -7.92
CA THR A 424 -0.05 20.51 -7.93
C THR A 424 0.49 19.92 -6.63
N PHE A 425 1.55 19.13 -6.75
CA PHE A 425 2.22 18.51 -5.61
C PHE A 425 3.73 18.67 -5.68
N THR A 426 4.34 18.66 -4.51
CA THR A 426 5.81 18.63 -4.38
C THR A 426 6.30 17.18 -4.31
N TRP A 427 7.35 16.85 -5.06
CA TRP A 427 8.06 15.59 -4.88
C TRP A 427 8.78 15.58 -3.54
N SER A 428 8.46 14.61 -2.70
CA SER A 428 9.00 14.51 -1.34
C SER A 428 10.51 14.22 -1.27
N GLY A 429 11.17 13.91 -2.39
CA GLY A 429 12.53 13.37 -2.38
C GLY A 429 12.57 11.86 -2.09
N ILE A 430 11.42 11.19 -2.08
CA ILE A 430 11.28 9.74 -1.93
C ILE A 430 10.61 9.19 -3.18
N SER A 431 11.17 8.13 -3.74
CA SER A 431 10.62 7.49 -4.95
C SER A 431 11.10 6.05 -5.10
N PHE A 432 10.29 5.22 -5.74
CA PHE A 432 10.79 3.99 -6.34
C PHE A 432 11.14 4.23 -7.81
N ILE A 433 12.29 3.74 -8.24
CA ILE A 433 12.76 3.81 -9.63
C ILE A 433 13.06 2.38 -10.09
N HIS A 434 12.58 2.01 -11.28
CA HIS A 434 12.86 0.70 -11.85
C HIS A 434 14.27 0.68 -12.44
N GLY A 435 15.06 -0.35 -12.13
CA GLY A 435 16.47 -0.46 -12.50
C GLY A 435 16.76 -0.27 -14.00
N SER A 436 15.81 -0.69 -14.86
CA SER A 436 15.97 -0.49 -16.33
C SER A 436 16.02 0.97 -16.78
N VAL A 437 15.69 1.92 -15.91
CA VAL A 437 15.85 3.37 -16.21
C VAL A 437 17.33 3.72 -16.37
N PHE A 438 18.19 3.03 -15.64
CA PHE A 438 19.63 3.32 -15.65
C PHE A 438 20.35 2.71 -16.86
N ASP A 439 19.71 1.82 -17.62
CA ASP A 439 20.29 1.23 -18.82
C ASP A 439 20.61 2.30 -19.89
N ASP A 440 19.79 3.34 -19.97
CA ASP A 440 19.97 4.46 -20.90
C ASP A 440 21.13 5.39 -20.51
N PHE A 441 21.65 5.28 -19.27
CA PHE A 441 22.73 6.12 -18.71
C PHE A 441 24.08 5.42 -18.59
N LYS A 442 24.27 4.25 -19.21
CA LYS A 442 25.52 3.44 -19.10
C LYS A 442 26.78 4.12 -19.66
N VAL A 443 26.67 5.35 -20.15
CA VAL A 443 27.80 6.15 -20.63
C VAL A 443 28.34 6.96 -19.45
N ASN A 444 29.70 6.99 -19.32
CA ASN A 444 30.46 7.71 -18.28
C ASN A 444 29.79 9.03 -17.85
N ILE A 445 29.54 9.19 -16.55
CA ILE A 445 29.04 10.43 -15.97
C ILE A 445 30.10 11.48 -16.14
N LYS A 446 29.93 12.39 -17.10
CA LYS A 446 30.89 13.45 -17.42
C LYS A 446 30.79 14.66 -16.48
N SER A 447 29.65 14.87 -15.85
CA SER A 447 29.37 15.98 -14.93
C SER A 447 28.27 15.60 -13.93
N PRO A 448 28.25 16.21 -12.73
CA PRO A 448 27.14 16.03 -11.78
C PRO A 448 25.79 16.46 -12.37
N PHE A 449 24.72 15.69 -12.09
CA PHE A 449 23.37 16.06 -12.48
C PHE A 449 22.33 15.59 -11.46
N ASP A 450 21.20 16.27 -11.43
CA ASP A 450 20.10 15.94 -10.53
C ASP A 450 19.13 14.91 -11.15
N SER A 451 18.49 14.12 -10.29
CA SER A 451 17.57 13.07 -10.70
C SER A 451 16.24 13.63 -11.22
N TRP A 452 15.79 14.77 -10.70
CA TRP A 452 14.53 15.39 -11.13
C TRP A 452 14.58 15.75 -12.62
N SER A 453 15.54 16.60 -13.01
CA SER A 453 15.62 17.14 -14.38
C SER A 453 16.00 16.08 -15.41
N LYS A 454 16.85 15.11 -15.06
CA LYS A 454 17.42 14.17 -16.03
C LYS A 454 16.80 12.79 -16.03
N ILE A 455 16.11 12.38 -14.96
CA ILE A 455 15.49 11.07 -14.84
C ILE A 455 13.97 11.20 -14.70
N ILE A 456 13.49 11.88 -13.65
CA ILE A 456 12.07 11.86 -13.27
C ILE A 456 11.24 12.67 -14.28
N LYS A 457 11.60 13.92 -14.55
CA LYS A 457 10.86 14.79 -15.47
C LYS A 457 10.71 14.19 -16.88
N PRO A 458 11.73 13.61 -17.52
CA PRO A 458 11.59 12.89 -18.79
C PRO A 458 10.64 11.68 -18.70
N LEU A 459 10.63 10.95 -17.58
CA LEU A 459 9.71 9.84 -17.39
C LEU A 459 8.26 10.31 -17.22
N ILE A 460 8.02 11.46 -16.56
CA ILE A 460 6.69 12.07 -16.48
C ILE A 460 6.20 12.45 -17.89
N GLN A 461 7.04 13.10 -18.70
CA GLN A 461 6.71 13.44 -20.09
C GLN A 461 6.37 12.21 -20.95
N GLN A 462 7.03 11.08 -20.69
CA GLN A 462 6.73 9.79 -21.32
C GLN A 462 5.51 9.09 -20.73
N ARG A 463 4.84 9.69 -19.74
CA ARG A 463 3.70 9.10 -19.03
C ARG A 463 4.03 7.76 -18.35
N LYS A 464 5.25 7.60 -17.84
CA LYS A 464 5.78 6.41 -17.19
C LYS A 464 5.94 6.56 -15.66
N VAL A 465 5.28 7.55 -15.08
CA VAL A 465 5.37 7.84 -13.64
C VAL A 465 3.98 7.75 -13.02
N ALA A 466 3.88 6.98 -11.94
CA ALA A 466 2.77 7.06 -11.02
C ALA A 466 3.20 7.83 -9.76
N ALA A 467 2.26 8.38 -9.02
CA ALA A 467 2.51 9.04 -7.77
C ALA A 467 1.57 8.52 -6.69
N PHE A 468 2.01 8.65 -5.45
CA PHE A 468 1.24 8.36 -4.25
C PHE A 468 1.29 9.59 -3.35
N CYS A 469 0.13 10.16 -3.06
CA CYS A 469 0.01 11.24 -2.11
C CYS A 469 -0.16 10.65 -0.71
N ASP A 470 0.82 10.87 0.15
CA ASP A 470 0.74 10.51 1.57
C ASP A 470 0.57 11.78 2.39
N GLY A 471 -0.52 11.88 3.17
CA GLY A 471 -0.74 12.97 4.14
C GLY A 471 0.23 12.96 5.32
N CYS A 472 1.46 12.46 5.11
CA CYS A 472 2.47 12.31 6.13
C CYS A 472 3.01 13.67 6.60
N LYS A 473 3.46 13.71 7.84
CA LYS A 473 4.34 14.78 8.30
C LYS A 473 5.66 14.68 7.52
N TRP A 474 6.01 15.76 6.81
CA TRP A 474 7.17 15.82 5.94
C TRP A 474 7.85 17.18 6.01
N ILE A 475 9.16 17.18 6.02
CA ILE A 475 9.98 18.39 5.90
C ILE A 475 11.32 18.09 5.24
N ASP A 476 11.71 18.90 4.26
CA ASP A 476 13.07 18.95 3.72
C ASP A 476 13.95 19.76 4.68
N VAL A 477 14.85 19.11 5.39
CA VAL A 477 15.79 19.72 6.35
C VAL A 477 16.93 20.43 5.60
N GLY A 478 16.59 21.34 4.70
CA GLY A 478 17.54 22.04 3.84
C GLY A 478 18.19 23.28 4.46
N THR A 479 17.70 23.77 5.60
CA THR A 479 18.20 24.97 6.29
C THR A 479 18.18 24.78 7.82
N PRO A 480 18.96 25.55 8.60
CA PRO A 480 18.93 25.47 10.07
C PRO A 480 17.52 25.68 10.66
N ASN A 481 16.72 26.59 10.09
CA ASN A 481 15.35 26.84 10.54
C ASN A 481 14.47 25.60 10.34
N ARG A 482 14.58 24.92 9.20
CA ARG A 482 13.83 23.69 8.93
C ARG A 482 14.30 22.51 9.80
N LEU A 483 15.58 22.47 10.18
CA LEU A 483 16.05 21.52 11.19
C LEU A 483 15.39 21.77 12.56
N LYS A 484 15.24 23.04 12.95
CA LYS A 484 14.54 23.40 14.17
C LYS A 484 13.06 22.94 14.11
N LEU A 485 12.37 23.24 13.01
CA LEU A 485 11.00 22.80 12.78
C LEU A 485 10.85 21.26 12.85
N ALA A 486 11.79 20.52 12.23
CA ALA A 486 11.79 19.06 12.30
C ALA A 486 11.91 18.52 13.73
N ASN A 487 12.59 19.26 14.62
CA ASN A 487 12.68 18.91 16.05
C ASN A 487 11.43 19.28 16.86
N GLU A 488 10.55 20.11 16.31
CA GLU A 488 9.27 20.52 16.93
C GLU A 488 8.08 19.67 16.43
N MET A 489 8.26 18.85 15.40
CA MET A 489 7.25 17.95 14.81
C MET A 489 7.07 16.66 15.61
#